data_437ed1d4caf4eee70d85d73376186a96
#
_entry.id   437ed1d4caf4eee70d85d73376186a96
#
_cell.length_a   1.000
_cell.length_b   1.000
_cell.length_c   1.000
_cell.angle_alpha   90.00
_cell.angle_beta   90.00
_cell.angle_gamma   90.00
#
_symmetry.space_group_name_H-M   'P 1'
#
loop_
_entity.id
_entity.type
_entity.pdbx_description
1 polymer ?
#
loop_
_entity_poly.entity_id
_entity_poly.type
_entity_poly.pdbx_seq_one_letter_code
_entity_poly.pdbx_strand_id
1 'polypeptide(L)'
;MRYISIILCLFLFNLTFADNLENFPLACICDKSINALKYFDCKQKVSGTQLNVIDSQDNKNIFIFSSFDEKKYQLVDKDQLNLIFEYDTQDYISSILIKKNLDLIFSISYKKYNKKWAYDLKCVSLKKD
;
A
#
# COMPACT_ATOMS: atom_id res chain seq x y z
N MET A 1 -4.08 20.90 -36.43
CA MET A 1 -4.89 19.78 -35.91
C MET A 1 -4.09 18.64 -35.31
N ARG A 2 -2.90 18.32 -35.84
CA ARG A 2 -2.07 17.24 -35.27
C ARG A 2 -1.59 17.51 -33.84
N TYR A 3 -1.36 18.77 -33.49
CA TYR A 3 -0.84 19.14 -32.18
C TYR A 3 -1.88 19.01 -31.04
N ILE A 4 -3.15 19.20 -31.35
CA ILE A 4 -4.26 19.11 -30.40
C ILE A 4 -4.44 17.65 -29.94
N SER A 5 -4.30 16.67 -30.85
CA SER A 5 -4.43 15.25 -30.54
C SER A 5 -3.34 14.77 -29.59
N ILE A 6 -2.10 15.24 -29.79
CA ILE A 6 -0.96 14.86 -28.94
C ILE A 6 -1.12 15.41 -27.52
N ILE A 7 -1.58 16.67 -27.40
CA ILE A 7 -1.82 17.30 -26.10
C ILE A 7 -2.94 16.57 -25.34
N LEU A 8 -4.00 16.18 -26.04
CA LEU A 8 -5.13 15.47 -25.46
C LEU A 8 -4.69 14.09 -24.93
N CYS A 9 -3.85 13.36 -25.69
CA CYS A 9 -3.32 12.07 -25.26
C CYS A 9 -2.43 12.20 -24.03
N LEU A 10 -1.60 13.22 -23.94
CA LEU A 10 -0.76 13.49 -22.78
C LEU A 10 -1.60 13.84 -21.55
N PHE A 11 -2.68 14.58 -21.74
CA PHE A 11 -3.59 14.96 -20.67
C PHE A 11 -4.35 13.74 -20.12
N LEU A 12 -4.82 12.85 -20.99
CA LEU A 12 -5.48 11.60 -20.59
C LEU A 12 -4.53 10.65 -19.86
N PHE A 13 -3.26 10.61 -20.26
CA PHE A 13 -2.25 9.79 -19.61
C PHE A 13 -1.98 10.24 -18.17
N ASN A 14 -1.97 11.55 -17.91
CA ASN A 14 -1.78 12.08 -16.57
C ASN A 14 -2.97 11.80 -15.66
N LEU A 15 -4.19 11.73 -16.17
CA LEU A 15 -5.40 11.43 -15.40
C LEU A 15 -5.40 9.99 -14.87
N THR A 16 -4.80 9.02 -15.60
CA THR A 16 -4.76 7.63 -15.15
C THR A 16 -3.87 7.38 -13.95
N PHE A 17 -2.87 8.24 -13.70
CA PHE A 17 -2.02 8.11 -12.53
C PHE A 17 -2.65 8.63 -11.23
N ALA A 18 -3.62 9.56 -11.32
CA ALA A 18 -4.30 10.11 -10.15
C ALA A 18 -5.28 9.11 -9.51
N ASP A 19 -5.85 8.19 -10.32
CA ASP A 19 -6.91 7.29 -9.87
C ASP A 19 -6.49 6.36 -8.73
N ASN A 20 -5.20 5.97 -8.66
CA ASN A 20 -4.72 5.05 -7.65
C ASN A 20 -4.70 5.63 -6.24
N LEU A 21 -4.55 6.95 -6.10
CA LEU A 21 -4.54 7.62 -4.80
C LEU A 21 -5.93 8.09 -4.36
N GLU A 22 -6.90 8.12 -5.28
CA GLU A 22 -8.25 8.59 -4.99
C GLU A 22 -9.05 7.64 -4.09
N ASN A 23 -8.63 6.39 -4.00
CA ASN A 23 -9.32 5.38 -3.19
C ASN A 23 -8.99 5.46 -1.69
N PHE A 24 -8.00 6.27 -1.32
CA PHE A 24 -7.63 6.40 0.08
C PHE A 24 -8.65 7.26 0.86
N PRO A 25 -8.86 7.01 2.16
CA PRO A 25 -8.16 6.02 2.98
C PRO A 25 -8.64 4.59 2.72
N LEU A 26 -7.76 3.64 2.98
CA LEU A 26 -8.05 2.21 2.84
C LEU A 26 -8.08 1.54 4.21
N ALA A 27 -9.01 0.61 4.40
CA ALA A 27 -9.04 -0.28 5.55
C ALA A 27 -8.61 -1.67 5.10
N CYS A 28 -7.57 -2.22 5.71
CA CYS A 28 -6.95 -3.46 5.29
C CYS A 28 -6.89 -4.47 6.44
N ILE A 29 -7.15 -5.74 6.14
CA ILE A 29 -7.14 -6.82 7.13
C ILE A 29 -6.34 -8.01 6.63
N CYS A 30 -5.76 -8.76 7.58
CA CYS A 30 -5.24 -10.09 7.30
C CYS A 30 -6.40 -11.06 7.09
N ASP A 31 -6.40 -11.76 5.97
CA ASP A 31 -7.45 -12.71 5.63
C ASP A 31 -6.94 -14.14 5.77
N LYS A 32 -7.67 -14.98 6.53
CA LYS A 32 -7.32 -16.37 6.76
C LYS A 32 -7.33 -17.18 5.46
N SER A 33 -8.22 -16.85 4.54
CA SER A 33 -8.31 -17.57 3.26
C SER A 33 -7.10 -17.36 2.36
N ILE A 34 -6.42 -16.21 2.50
CA ILE A 34 -5.24 -15.89 1.70
C ILE A 34 -3.96 -16.35 2.41
N ASN A 35 -3.91 -16.15 3.73
CA ASN A 35 -2.71 -16.46 4.53
C ASN A 35 -2.91 -17.73 5.37
N ALA A 36 -3.46 -18.79 4.79
CA ALA A 36 -3.92 -19.97 5.55
C ALA A 36 -2.89 -20.51 6.54
N LEU A 37 -1.60 -20.57 6.15
CA LEU A 37 -0.53 -21.06 7.01
C LEU A 37 0.11 -20.00 7.90
N LYS A 38 -0.13 -18.72 7.61
CA LYS A 38 0.53 -17.60 8.27
C LYS A 38 -0.45 -16.62 8.90
N TYR A 39 -1.70 -17.01 9.04
CA TYR A 39 -2.75 -16.08 9.46
C TYR A 39 -2.49 -15.44 10.82
N PHE A 40 -2.12 -16.23 11.80
CA PHE A 40 -1.82 -15.71 13.13
C PHE A 40 -0.62 -14.78 13.12
N ASP A 41 0.40 -15.17 12.38
CA ASP A 41 1.62 -14.38 12.22
C ASP A 41 1.34 -13.05 11.51
N CYS A 42 0.49 -13.09 10.47
CA CYS A 42 0.02 -11.89 9.79
C CYS A 42 -0.65 -10.93 10.76
N LYS A 43 -1.58 -11.41 11.57
CA LYS A 43 -2.27 -10.58 12.56
C LYS A 43 -1.31 -9.94 13.55
N GLN A 44 -0.34 -10.70 14.04
CA GLN A 44 0.65 -10.19 14.98
C GLN A 44 1.59 -9.17 14.36
N LYS A 45 2.10 -9.46 13.16
CA LYS A 45 3.10 -8.60 12.51
C LYS A 45 2.51 -7.33 11.93
N VAL A 46 1.27 -7.37 11.46
CA VAL A 46 0.68 -6.24 10.75
C VAL A 46 -0.11 -5.32 11.69
N SER A 47 -0.97 -5.83 12.53
CA SER A 47 -1.85 -4.96 13.30
C SER A 47 -1.99 -5.26 14.77
N GLY A 48 -1.64 -6.45 15.21
CA GLY A 48 -1.93 -6.87 16.58
C GLY A 48 -3.41 -7.08 16.86
N THR A 49 -4.31 -6.37 16.20
CA THR A 49 -5.74 -6.53 16.41
C THR A 49 -6.53 -6.89 15.19
N GLN A 50 -6.57 -6.18 14.13
CA GLN A 50 -7.36 -6.62 12.99
C GLN A 50 -7.39 -5.67 11.82
N LEU A 51 -7.48 -4.39 12.09
CA LEU A 51 -7.72 -3.40 11.06
C LEU A 51 -6.59 -2.40 10.97
N ASN A 52 -6.01 -2.28 9.79
CA ASN A 52 -5.07 -1.22 9.49
C ASN A 52 -5.75 -0.20 8.59
N VAL A 53 -5.69 1.05 8.99
CA VAL A 53 -6.13 2.14 8.13
C VAL A 53 -4.91 2.77 7.49
N ILE A 54 -4.95 2.90 6.18
CA ILE A 54 -3.87 3.46 5.39
C ILE A 54 -4.41 4.71 4.71
N ASP A 55 -3.80 5.84 4.97
CA ASP A 55 -4.23 7.12 4.41
C ASP A 55 -3.08 7.84 3.73
N SER A 56 -3.40 8.61 2.70
CA SER A 56 -2.44 9.43 1.97
C SER A 56 -2.57 10.88 2.41
N GLN A 57 -1.46 11.47 2.84
CA GLN A 57 -1.45 12.86 3.30
C GLN A 57 -1.15 13.86 2.19
N ASP A 58 -0.22 13.56 1.30
CA ASP A 58 0.29 14.54 0.34
C ASP A 58 0.67 13.93 -1.02
N ASN A 59 0.03 12.87 -1.44
CA ASN A 59 0.32 12.12 -2.67
C ASN A 59 1.72 11.45 -2.70
N LYS A 60 2.52 11.60 -1.65
CA LYS A 60 3.86 11.01 -1.55
C LYS A 60 4.05 10.11 -0.34
N ASN A 61 3.27 10.34 0.70
CA ASN A 61 3.41 9.63 1.96
C ASN A 61 2.09 8.98 2.32
N ILE A 62 2.16 7.81 2.92
CA ILE A 62 1.00 7.19 3.55
C ILE A 62 1.33 6.85 4.98
N PHE A 63 0.30 6.88 5.80
CA PHE A 63 0.38 6.47 7.20
C PHE A 63 -0.35 5.15 7.37
N ILE A 64 0.26 4.26 8.13
CA ILE A 64 -0.42 3.06 8.58
C ILE A 64 -0.78 3.26 10.04
N PHE A 65 -2.07 3.14 10.33
CA PHE A 65 -2.57 3.20 11.68
C PHE A 65 -2.86 1.79 12.15
N SER A 66 -2.04 1.28 13.04
CA SER A 66 -2.32 0.03 13.75
C SER A 66 -2.77 0.38 15.17
N SER A 67 -3.19 -0.63 15.94
CA SER A 67 -3.64 -0.43 17.31
C SER A 67 -2.63 0.26 18.21
N PHE A 68 -1.36 0.12 17.88
CA PHE A 68 -0.28 0.54 18.78
C PHE A 68 0.74 1.44 18.13
N ASP A 69 0.73 1.58 16.80
CA ASP A 69 1.83 2.24 16.13
C ASP A 69 1.36 2.94 14.84
N GLU A 70 1.85 4.14 14.67
CA GLU A 70 1.62 4.95 13.47
C GLU A 70 2.96 5.10 12.75
N LYS A 71 3.05 4.63 11.51
CA LYS A 71 4.27 4.70 10.72
C LYS A 71 4.03 5.42 9.41
N LYS A 72 4.98 6.26 9.04
CA LYS A 72 4.92 7.03 7.81
C LYS A 72 5.75 6.34 6.73
N TYR A 73 5.06 5.87 5.70
CA TYR A 73 5.68 5.24 4.54
C TYR A 73 5.82 6.25 3.42
N GLN A 74 6.88 6.13 2.64
CA GLN A 74 7.13 7.00 1.51
C GLN A 74 6.91 6.24 0.20
N LEU A 75 6.32 6.92 -0.78
CA LEU A 75 6.16 6.37 -2.13
C LEU A 75 7.54 6.27 -2.78
N VAL A 76 7.94 5.06 -3.17
CA VAL A 76 9.25 4.82 -3.80
C VAL A 76 9.11 4.44 -5.27
N ASP A 77 7.96 3.89 -5.67
CA ASP A 77 7.71 3.53 -7.06
C ASP A 77 6.22 3.50 -7.34
N LYS A 78 5.85 3.80 -8.58
CA LYS A 78 4.48 3.67 -9.04
C LYS A 78 4.46 3.35 -10.52
N ASP A 79 3.53 2.48 -10.90
CA ASP A 79 3.22 2.20 -12.30
C ASP A 79 1.70 2.18 -12.49
N GLN A 80 1.22 1.71 -13.64
CA GLN A 80 -0.23 1.72 -13.95
C GLN A 80 -1.03 0.75 -13.06
N LEU A 81 -0.37 -0.24 -12.47
CA LEU A 81 -1.03 -1.33 -11.75
C LEU A 81 -0.72 -1.32 -10.26
N ASN A 82 0.39 -0.71 -9.84
CA ASN A 82 0.89 -0.85 -8.48
C ASN A 82 1.42 0.46 -7.92
N LEU A 83 1.28 0.62 -6.61
CA LEU A 83 1.96 1.63 -5.82
C LEU A 83 2.85 0.93 -4.82
N ILE A 84 4.09 1.35 -4.69
CA ILE A 84 5.04 0.77 -3.75
C ILE A 84 5.51 1.84 -2.78
N PHE A 85 5.30 1.59 -1.50
CA PHE A 85 5.71 2.46 -0.41
C PHE A 85 6.67 1.74 0.50
N GLU A 86 7.62 2.45 1.08
CA GLU A 86 8.62 1.88 1.99
C GLU A 86 8.79 2.71 3.26
N TYR A 87 9.10 1.99 4.33
CA TYR A 87 9.53 2.53 5.60
C TYR A 87 10.86 1.86 5.96
N ASP A 88 11.93 2.64 5.92
CA ASP A 88 13.30 2.12 6.12
C ASP A 88 13.77 2.48 7.52
N THR A 89 14.22 1.46 8.26
CA THR A 89 14.83 1.63 9.57
C THR A 89 16.23 1.03 9.55
N GLN A 90 16.94 1.21 10.65
CA GLN A 90 18.27 0.63 10.79
C GLN A 90 18.24 -0.91 10.74
N ASP A 91 17.19 -1.52 11.23
CA ASP A 91 17.08 -2.97 11.38
C ASP A 91 16.31 -3.67 10.28
N TYR A 92 15.35 -2.98 9.64
CA TYR A 92 14.50 -3.60 8.64
C TYR A 92 13.97 -2.56 7.64
N ILE A 93 13.52 -3.09 6.50
CA ILE A 93 12.73 -2.33 5.54
C ILE A 93 11.33 -2.93 5.51
N SER A 94 10.33 -2.12 5.79
CA SER A 94 8.93 -2.51 5.64
C SER A 94 8.40 -1.95 4.32
N SER A 95 7.71 -2.76 3.55
CA SER A 95 7.25 -2.40 2.23
C SER A 95 5.76 -2.69 2.07
N ILE A 96 5.06 -1.81 1.38
CA ILE A 96 3.65 -1.96 1.07
C ILE A 96 3.50 -1.83 -0.44
N LEU A 97 2.99 -2.88 -1.06
CA LEU A 97 2.62 -2.87 -2.47
C LEU A 97 1.11 -2.88 -2.56
N ILE A 98 0.52 -1.85 -3.15
CA ILE A 98 -0.93 -1.74 -3.33
C ILE A 98 -1.23 -1.93 -4.81
N LYS A 99 -2.04 -2.94 -5.11
CA LYS A 99 -2.47 -3.24 -6.46
C LYS A 99 -3.70 -2.41 -6.83
N LYS A 100 -3.97 -2.28 -8.13
CA LYS A 100 -5.10 -1.53 -8.63
C LYS A 100 -6.45 -2.03 -8.10
N ASN A 101 -6.57 -3.34 -7.81
CA ASN A 101 -7.77 -3.94 -7.25
C ASN A 101 -7.88 -3.78 -5.72
N LEU A 102 -6.98 -2.99 -5.12
CA LEU A 102 -6.89 -2.74 -3.68
C LEU A 102 -6.37 -3.92 -2.86
N ASP A 103 -5.92 -5.01 -3.46
CA ASP A 103 -5.15 -6.01 -2.73
C ASP A 103 -3.81 -5.42 -2.36
N LEU A 104 -3.34 -5.77 -1.18
CA LEU A 104 -2.11 -5.21 -0.63
C LEU A 104 -1.18 -6.32 -0.20
N ILE A 105 0.10 -6.17 -0.52
CA ILE A 105 1.15 -7.04 -0.01
C ILE A 105 1.99 -6.24 0.97
N PHE A 106 1.98 -6.67 2.23
CA PHE A 106 2.82 -6.12 3.28
C PHE A 106 4.03 -7.01 3.47
N SER A 107 5.24 -6.44 3.48
CA SER A 107 6.45 -7.22 3.70
C SER A 107 7.39 -6.52 4.67
N ILE A 108 8.14 -7.34 5.43
CA ILE A 108 9.22 -6.87 6.29
C ILE A 108 10.47 -7.65 5.92
N SER A 109 11.54 -6.94 5.63
CA SER A 109 12.84 -7.52 5.31
C SER A 109 13.85 -7.09 6.37
N TYR A 110 14.35 -8.03 7.16
CA TYR A 110 15.34 -7.73 8.19
C TYR A 110 16.74 -7.71 7.60
N LYS A 111 17.47 -6.62 7.84
CA LYS A 111 18.79 -6.41 7.24
C LYS A 111 19.85 -7.36 7.78
N LYS A 112 19.80 -7.64 9.09
CA LYS A 112 20.84 -8.42 9.76
C LYS A 112 20.70 -9.93 9.55
N TYR A 113 19.48 -10.43 9.43
CA TYR A 113 19.22 -11.88 9.43
C TYR A 113 18.85 -12.44 8.07
N ASN A 114 18.82 -11.62 7.04
CA ASN A 114 18.42 -12.01 5.68
C ASN A 114 17.08 -12.76 5.66
N LYS A 115 16.15 -12.35 6.53
CA LYS A 115 14.81 -12.91 6.60
C LYS A 115 13.80 -11.92 6.07
N LYS A 116 12.85 -12.44 5.30
CA LYS A 116 11.76 -11.64 4.74
C LYS A 116 10.42 -12.33 5.00
N TRP A 117 9.46 -11.56 5.49
CA TRP A 117 8.07 -11.99 5.60
C TRP A 117 7.20 -11.17 4.67
N ALA A 118 6.25 -11.83 4.04
CA ALA A 118 5.28 -11.16 3.18
C ALA A 118 3.88 -11.72 3.48
N TYR A 119 2.91 -10.82 3.55
CA TYR A 119 1.52 -11.18 3.83
C TYR A 119 0.61 -10.44 2.88
N ASP A 120 -0.45 -11.13 2.45
CA ASP A 120 -1.49 -10.55 1.61
C ASP A 120 -2.63 -10.02 2.48
N LEU A 121 -3.00 -8.77 2.26
CA LEU A 121 -4.12 -8.13 2.94
C LEU A 121 -5.20 -7.79 1.93
N LYS A 122 -6.44 -7.84 2.39
CA LYS A 122 -7.57 -7.34 1.63
C LYS A 122 -7.94 -5.95 2.13
N CYS A 123 -8.10 -5.04 1.19
CA CYS A 123 -8.43 -3.65 1.49
C CYS A 123 -9.75 -3.25 0.88
N VAL A 124 -10.42 -2.33 1.54
CA VAL A 124 -11.60 -1.65 1.00
C VAL A 124 -11.39 -0.15 1.12
N SER A 125 -11.94 0.60 0.19
CA SER A 125 -11.89 2.05 0.24
C SER A 125 -12.90 2.55 1.27
N LEU A 126 -12.44 3.43 2.15
CA LEU A 126 -13.30 4.13 3.10
C LEU A 126 -13.80 5.46 2.54
N LYS A 127 -13.42 5.79 1.32
CA LYS A 127 -13.84 7.04 0.70
C LYS A 127 -15.35 7.03 0.49
N LYS A 128 -16.01 8.06 0.99
CA LYS A 128 -17.43 8.26 0.77
C LYS A 128 -17.63 9.06 -0.52
N ASP A 129 -18.47 8.55 -1.38
CA ASP A 129 -18.85 9.23 -2.62
C ASP A 129 -19.74 10.47 -2.33
#